data_65ac825ee0fc6bfa63cacbd8199809c2
#
_entry.id   65ac825ee0fc6bfa63cacbd8199809c2
#
_cell.length_a   1.000
_cell.length_b   1.000
_cell.length_c   1.000
_cell.angle_alpha   90.00
_cell.angle_beta   90.00
_cell.angle_gamma   90.00
#
_symmetry.space_group_name_H-M   'P 1'
#
loop_
_entity.id
_entity.type
_entity.pdbx_description
1 polymer ?
#
loop_
_entity_poly.entity_id
_entity_poly.type
_entity_poly.pdbx_seq_one_letter_code
_entity_poly.pdbx_strand_id
1 'polypeptide(L)'
;MSRFLSRVAYACGTFGHDFFYAMIGTYFMIFVTSNLFNTNDTSYNEYMIGLVTTVILVIRVAELFIDPFIGNTIDKTKTRWGKFKPWVLSGAVIAAVTLAILFTDIGGLAETSPIMYLIVFAILYIIMDIFYSAKDVAIWSMIPALSFDSREREITATYARIGSVFGGQLVTIIVIPIVLAFSENSNGGAGDATGWFAFAAIGGLIATVGAIILGIGTKEHDSALRENKTDTSFGQVFSVLMKNDQLLWIAFAYLIFGLGQNLINNFNLYYFI
;
A
#
# COMPACT_ATOMS: atom_id res chain seq x y z
N MET A 1 24.61 11.17 -9.73
CA MET A 1 24.32 11.04 -8.28
C MET A 1 25.16 9.91 -7.73
N SER A 2 25.64 9.99 -6.48
CA SER A 2 26.44 8.89 -5.92
C SER A 2 25.55 7.67 -5.70
N ARG A 3 26.12 6.45 -5.80
CA ARG A 3 25.39 5.18 -5.56
C ARG A 3 24.73 5.15 -4.17
N PHE A 4 25.42 5.71 -3.18
CA PHE A 4 24.90 5.81 -1.81
C PHE A 4 23.62 6.64 -1.74
N LEU A 5 23.59 7.84 -2.34
CA LEU A 5 22.40 8.69 -2.35
C LEU A 5 21.22 8.03 -3.06
N SER A 6 21.47 7.27 -4.13
CA SER A 6 20.42 6.53 -4.83
C SER A 6 19.80 5.44 -3.95
N ARG A 7 20.60 4.71 -3.17
CA ARG A 7 20.13 3.69 -2.21
C ARG A 7 19.32 4.30 -1.07
N VAL A 8 19.80 5.43 -0.52
CA VAL A 8 19.06 6.17 0.53
C VAL A 8 17.74 6.71 -0.01
N ALA A 9 17.73 7.29 -1.21
CA ALA A 9 16.50 7.76 -1.84
C ALA A 9 15.49 6.61 -2.06
N TYR A 10 16.00 5.43 -2.41
CA TYR A 10 15.19 4.24 -2.52
C TYR A 10 14.59 3.82 -1.17
N ALA A 11 15.38 3.80 -0.12
CA ALA A 11 14.94 3.52 1.24
C ALA A 11 13.86 4.52 1.73
N CYS A 12 13.99 5.81 1.39
CA CYS A 12 12.95 6.81 1.69
C CYS A 12 11.64 6.52 0.95
N GLY A 13 11.72 6.04 -0.30
CA GLY A 13 10.54 5.66 -1.07
C GLY A 13 9.80 4.45 -0.49
N THR A 14 10.53 3.41 -0.13
CA THR A 14 9.96 2.21 0.51
C THR A 14 9.50 2.47 1.94
N PHE A 15 10.15 3.38 2.68
CA PHE A 15 9.68 3.86 3.98
C PHE A 15 8.26 4.45 3.86
N GLY A 16 8.06 5.42 2.97
CA GLY A 16 6.73 6.02 2.76
C GLY A 16 5.71 5.04 2.19
N HIS A 17 6.15 4.05 1.42
CA HIS A 17 5.29 3.01 0.88
C HIS A 17 4.70 2.12 1.99
N ASP A 18 5.53 1.55 2.84
CA ASP A 18 5.06 0.66 3.91
C ASP A 18 4.45 1.41 5.09
N PHE A 19 4.82 2.68 5.30
CA PHE A 19 4.10 3.56 6.20
C PHE A 19 2.63 3.66 5.80
N PHE A 20 2.35 3.92 4.53
CA PHE A 20 1.00 3.96 3.98
C PHE A 20 0.28 2.61 4.12
N TYR A 21 0.97 1.50 3.81
CA TYR A 21 0.39 0.16 3.92
C TYR A 21 -0.06 -0.17 5.35
N ALA A 22 0.76 0.16 6.33
CA ALA A 22 0.43 -0.07 7.74
C ALA A 22 -0.79 0.76 8.19
N MET A 23 -0.95 1.99 7.65
CA MET A 23 -2.13 2.81 7.94
C MET A 23 -3.42 2.15 7.49
N ILE A 24 -3.48 1.73 6.22
CA ILE A 24 -4.69 1.12 5.66
C ILE A 24 -4.93 -0.29 6.20
N GLY A 25 -3.86 -1.07 6.36
CA GLY A 25 -3.95 -2.48 6.76
C GLY A 25 -4.33 -2.69 8.22
N THR A 26 -3.93 -1.80 9.11
CA THR A 26 -4.12 -1.96 10.56
C THR A 26 -5.09 -0.92 11.12
N TYR A 27 -4.88 0.34 10.81
CA TYR A 27 -5.55 1.43 11.52
C TYR A 27 -6.86 1.88 10.89
N PHE A 28 -7.10 1.55 9.63
CA PHE A 28 -8.37 1.87 8.98
C PHE A 28 -9.56 1.19 9.68
N MET A 29 -9.45 -0.09 10.02
CA MET A 29 -10.53 -0.78 10.74
C MET A 29 -10.75 -0.24 12.14
N ILE A 30 -9.72 0.25 12.82
CA ILE A 30 -9.87 0.92 14.11
C ILE A 30 -10.68 2.21 13.94
N PHE A 31 -10.39 3.00 12.91
CA PHE A 31 -11.20 4.19 12.59
C PHE A 31 -12.67 3.84 12.30
N VAL A 32 -12.92 2.80 11.50
CA VAL A 32 -14.28 2.35 11.18
C VAL A 32 -15.06 1.96 12.43
N THR A 33 -14.44 1.23 13.35
CA THR A 33 -15.10 0.72 14.56
C THR A 33 -15.21 1.76 15.66
N SER A 34 -14.28 2.70 15.77
CA SER A 34 -14.26 3.69 16.87
C SER A 34 -14.94 5.00 16.53
N ASN A 35 -15.05 5.35 15.24
CA ASN A 35 -15.55 6.66 14.82
C ASN A 35 -16.72 6.60 13.84
N LEU A 36 -16.72 5.70 12.84
CA LEU A 36 -17.79 5.69 11.82
C LEU A 36 -19.05 4.97 12.30
N PHE A 37 -18.90 3.76 12.84
CA PHE A 37 -20.02 2.93 13.28
C PHE A 37 -19.87 2.62 14.76
N ASN A 38 -20.01 3.67 15.57
CA ASN A 38 -19.97 3.60 17.02
C ASN A 38 -21.22 4.27 17.62
N THR A 39 -22.38 3.77 17.23
CA THR A 39 -23.69 4.22 17.73
C THR A 39 -24.12 3.40 18.95
N ASN A 40 -25.21 3.81 19.61
CA ASN A 40 -25.79 3.05 20.73
C ASN A 40 -26.45 1.71 20.29
N ASP A 41 -26.67 1.51 18.99
CA ASP A 41 -27.21 0.26 18.44
C ASP A 41 -26.07 -0.67 18.02
N THR A 42 -25.72 -1.60 18.90
CA THR A 42 -24.66 -2.58 18.68
C THR A 42 -24.93 -3.47 17.47
N SER A 43 -26.19 -3.88 17.25
CA SER A 43 -26.54 -4.74 16.11
C SER A 43 -26.34 -4.02 14.77
N TYR A 44 -26.67 -2.73 14.73
CA TYR A 44 -26.43 -1.88 13.56
C TYR A 44 -24.92 -1.70 13.31
N ASN A 45 -24.15 -1.43 14.35
CA ASN A 45 -22.70 -1.26 14.25
C ASN A 45 -22.03 -2.54 13.70
N GLU A 46 -22.35 -3.70 14.26
CA GLU A 46 -21.81 -4.99 13.82
C GLU A 46 -22.18 -5.28 12.35
N TYR A 47 -23.42 -4.99 11.94
CA TYR A 47 -23.86 -5.16 10.57
C TYR A 47 -23.08 -4.28 9.60
N MET A 48 -22.91 -3.00 9.89
CA MET A 48 -22.21 -2.05 9.02
C MET A 48 -20.70 -2.35 8.96
N ILE A 49 -20.07 -2.67 10.08
CA ILE A 49 -18.65 -3.10 10.12
C ILE A 49 -18.46 -4.39 9.31
N GLY A 50 -19.41 -5.34 9.41
CA GLY A 50 -19.42 -6.55 8.61
C GLY A 50 -19.49 -6.29 7.10
N LEU A 51 -20.33 -5.32 6.68
CA LEU A 51 -20.42 -4.92 5.27
C LEU A 51 -19.14 -4.27 4.76
N VAL A 52 -18.54 -3.33 5.52
CA VAL A 52 -17.24 -2.71 5.17
C VAL A 52 -16.15 -3.78 5.03
N THR A 53 -16.06 -4.70 5.99
CA THR A 53 -15.11 -5.80 5.97
C THR A 53 -15.31 -6.70 4.76
N THR A 54 -16.57 -7.00 4.42
CA THR A 54 -16.90 -7.81 3.25
C THR A 54 -16.50 -7.12 1.94
N VAL A 55 -16.76 -5.82 1.82
CA VAL A 55 -16.32 -5.02 0.65
C VAL A 55 -14.80 -5.08 0.50
N ILE A 56 -14.06 -4.85 1.59
CA ILE A 56 -12.59 -4.93 1.58
C ILE A 56 -12.13 -6.33 1.15
N LEU A 57 -12.71 -7.39 1.71
CA LEU A 57 -12.37 -8.77 1.36
C LEU A 57 -12.58 -9.05 -0.12
N VAL A 58 -13.73 -8.67 -0.67
CA VAL A 58 -14.06 -8.87 -2.09
C VAL A 58 -13.06 -8.14 -2.98
N ILE A 59 -12.69 -6.90 -2.64
CA ILE A 59 -11.71 -6.11 -3.41
C ILE A 59 -10.33 -6.78 -3.33
N ARG A 60 -9.88 -7.25 -2.16
CA ARG A 60 -8.61 -7.97 -2.00
C ARG A 60 -8.55 -9.27 -2.81
N VAL A 61 -9.68 -9.99 -2.93
CA VAL A 61 -9.76 -11.17 -3.80
C VAL A 61 -9.69 -10.77 -5.28
N ALA A 62 -10.35 -9.68 -5.66
CA ALA A 62 -10.32 -9.17 -7.03
C ALA A 62 -8.89 -8.68 -7.42
N GLU A 63 -8.14 -8.09 -6.50
CA GLU A 63 -6.75 -7.65 -6.67
C GLU A 63 -5.86 -8.77 -7.23
N LEU A 64 -6.01 -10.00 -6.74
CA LEU A 64 -5.24 -11.17 -7.23
C LEU A 64 -5.37 -11.37 -8.75
N PHE A 65 -6.50 -10.98 -9.33
CA PHE A 65 -6.74 -11.08 -10.76
C PHE A 65 -6.31 -9.81 -11.52
N ILE A 66 -6.33 -8.67 -10.85
CA ILE A 66 -6.03 -7.36 -11.45
C ILE A 66 -4.51 -7.12 -11.51
N ASP A 67 -3.74 -7.54 -10.51
CA ASP A 67 -2.30 -7.32 -10.41
C ASP A 67 -1.49 -7.76 -11.65
N PRO A 68 -1.75 -8.93 -12.27
CA PRO A 68 -1.07 -9.31 -13.49
C PRO A 68 -1.31 -8.35 -14.66
N PHE A 69 -2.51 -7.74 -14.75
CA PHE A 69 -2.81 -6.73 -15.78
C PHE A 69 -2.10 -5.42 -15.48
N ILE A 70 -2.01 -5.02 -14.22
CA ILE A 70 -1.21 -3.87 -13.76
C ILE A 70 0.25 -4.08 -14.15
N GLY A 71 0.84 -5.23 -13.81
CA GLY A 71 2.21 -5.58 -14.17
C GLY A 71 2.47 -5.49 -15.68
N ASN A 72 1.58 -6.05 -16.50
CA ASN A 72 1.68 -5.96 -17.95
C ASN A 72 1.57 -4.51 -18.48
N THR A 73 0.71 -3.70 -17.85
CA THR A 73 0.56 -2.28 -18.21
C THR A 73 1.81 -1.48 -17.89
N ILE A 74 2.38 -1.71 -16.70
CA ILE A 74 3.66 -1.12 -16.29
C ILE A 74 4.76 -1.55 -17.27
N ASP A 75 4.77 -2.83 -17.66
CA ASP A 75 5.76 -3.38 -18.57
C ASP A 75 5.73 -2.73 -19.96
N LYS A 76 4.58 -2.29 -20.43
CA LYS A 76 4.39 -1.60 -21.72
C LYS A 76 4.62 -0.09 -21.66
N THR A 77 4.75 0.47 -20.46
CA THR A 77 4.93 1.91 -20.27
C THR A 77 6.31 2.36 -20.76
N LYS A 78 6.33 3.39 -21.62
CA LYS A 78 7.55 4.04 -22.12
C LYS A 78 7.41 5.54 -21.93
N THR A 79 8.15 6.10 -20.96
CA THR A 79 8.15 7.54 -20.70
C THR A 79 9.56 8.10 -20.59
N ARG A 80 9.69 9.44 -20.71
CA ARG A 80 10.96 10.15 -20.52
C ARG A 80 11.55 9.98 -19.11
N TRP A 81 10.72 9.67 -18.15
CA TRP A 81 11.12 9.53 -16.72
C TRP A 81 11.53 8.11 -16.37
N GLY A 82 11.35 7.17 -17.31
CA GLY A 82 11.52 5.74 -17.12
C GLY A 82 10.19 4.99 -17.22
N LYS A 83 10.23 3.73 -16.92
CA LYS A 83 9.11 2.81 -17.01
C LYS A 83 8.28 2.78 -15.71
N PHE A 84 8.96 2.77 -14.56
CA PHE A 84 8.36 2.55 -13.24
C PHE A 84 8.00 3.85 -12.52
N LYS A 85 8.83 4.90 -12.63
CA LYS A 85 8.65 6.17 -11.92
C LYS A 85 7.28 6.83 -12.09
N PRO A 86 6.67 6.88 -13.29
CA PRO A 86 5.34 7.45 -13.45
C PRO A 86 4.29 6.77 -12.57
N TRP A 87 4.38 5.44 -12.47
CA TRP A 87 3.46 4.65 -11.65
C TRP A 87 3.71 4.84 -10.14
N VAL A 88 4.97 4.95 -9.74
CA VAL A 88 5.33 5.25 -8.35
C VAL A 88 4.79 6.60 -7.91
N LEU A 89 4.94 7.63 -8.76
CA LEU A 89 4.51 8.99 -8.43
C LEU A 89 3.00 9.16 -8.48
N SER A 90 2.36 8.73 -9.59
CA SER A 90 0.89 8.83 -9.73
C SER A 90 0.18 7.97 -8.68
N GLY A 91 0.67 6.74 -8.46
CA GLY A 91 0.13 5.85 -7.45
C GLY A 91 0.23 6.43 -6.05
N ALA A 92 1.36 7.06 -5.69
CA ALA A 92 1.52 7.69 -4.39
C ALA A 92 0.53 8.84 -4.17
N VAL A 93 0.37 9.74 -5.15
CA VAL A 93 -0.52 10.90 -5.02
C VAL A 93 -1.99 10.48 -4.97
N ILE A 94 -2.42 9.63 -5.90
CA ILE A 94 -3.83 9.22 -5.98
C ILE A 94 -4.22 8.39 -4.76
N ALA A 95 -3.37 7.43 -4.37
CA ALA A 95 -3.63 6.64 -3.17
C ALA A 95 -3.65 7.50 -1.89
N ALA A 96 -2.76 8.51 -1.77
CA ALA A 96 -2.74 9.40 -0.62
C ALA A 96 -4.01 10.26 -0.51
N VAL A 97 -4.49 10.81 -1.62
CA VAL A 97 -5.72 11.61 -1.64
C VAL A 97 -6.93 10.74 -1.30
N THR A 98 -7.04 9.58 -1.94
CA THR A 98 -8.17 8.66 -1.67
C THR A 98 -8.14 8.12 -0.25
N LEU A 99 -6.95 7.81 0.31
CA LEU A 99 -6.82 7.41 1.70
C LEU A 99 -7.31 8.50 2.66
N ALA A 100 -6.90 9.76 2.44
CA ALA A 100 -7.35 10.87 3.28
C ALA A 100 -8.88 11.01 3.28
N ILE A 101 -9.54 10.81 2.13
CA ILE A 101 -11.01 10.83 2.04
C ILE A 101 -11.61 9.60 2.76
N LEU A 102 -11.00 8.42 2.65
CA LEU A 102 -11.48 7.20 3.32
C LEU A 102 -11.45 7.29 4.84
N PHE A 103 -10.55 8.11 5.41
CA PHE A 103 -10.50 8.40 6.84
C PHE A 103 -11.44 9.56 7.24
N THR A 104 -12.57 9.69 6.55
CA THR A 104 -13.66 10.62 6.86
C THR A 104 -15.01 9.91 6.80
N ASP A 105 -16.05 10.57 7.29
CA ASP A 105 -17.44 10.14 7.14
C ASP A 105 -18.05 10.46 5.75
N ILE A 106 -17.18 10.92 4.82
CA ILE A 106 -17.55 11.33 3.45
C ILE A 106 -18.71 12.34 3.47
N GLY A 107 -18.54 13.41 4.27
CA GLY A 107 -19.52 14.50 4.35
C GLY A 107 -20.83 14.14 5.05
N GLY A 108 -20.77 13.29 6.08
CA GLY A 108 -21.94 12.86 6.86
C GLY A 108 -22.78 11.75 6.22
N LEU A 109 -22.25 11.12 5.15
CA LEU A 109 -22.95 10.02 4.49
C LEU A 109 -23.08 8.78 5.38
N ALA A 110 -22.13 8.56 6.28
CA ALA A 110 -22.17 7.42 7.20
C ALA A 110 -23.43 7.44 8.09
N GLU A 111 -23.88 8.65 8.50
CA GLU A 111 -25.07 8.82 9.34
C GLU A 111 -26.35 8.99 8.50
N THR A 112 -26.30 9.80 7.43
CA THR A 112 -27.50 10.15 6.64
C THR A 112 -27.93 9.08 5.67
N SER A 113 -27.00 8.35 5.06
CA SER A 113 -27.28 7.31 4.08
C SER A 113 -26.19 6.23 4.07
N PRO A 114 -26.21 5.28 5.01
CA PRO A 114 -25.16 4.26 5.17
C PRO A 114 -24.90 3.42 3.92
N ILE A 115 -25.95 3.12 3.14
CA ILE A 115 -25.81 2.36 1.89
C ILE A 115 -25.06 3.19 0.85
N MET A 116 -25.37 4.49 0.74
CA MET A 116 -24.63 5.39 -0.18
C MET A 116 -23.18 5.54 0.26
N TYR A 117 -22.93 5.63 1.58
CA TYR A 117 -21.58 5.60 2.14
C TYR A 117 -20.81 4.37 1.66
N LEU A 118 -21.39 3.15 1.78
CA LEU A 118 -20.74 1.91 1.35
C LEU A 118 -20.43 1.88 -0.15
N ILE A 119 -21.31 2.43 -0.99
CA ILE A 119 -21.08 2.51 -2.44
C ILE A 119 -19.90 3.45 -2.74
N VAL A 120 -19.90 4.65 -2.17
CA VAL A 120 -18.83 5.64 -2.37
C VAL A 120 -17.51 5.11 -1.78
N PHE A 121 -17.56 4.51 -0.59
CA PHE A 121 -16.44 3.83 0.06
C PHE A 121 -15.84 2.77 -0.87
N ALA A 122 -16.65 1.87 -1.42
CA ALA A 122 -16.19 0.81 -2.31
C ALA A 122 -15.47 1.37 -3.55
N ILE A 123 -16.03 2.41 -4.17
CA ILE A 123 -15.43 3.08 -5.33
C ILE A 123 -14.07 3.70 -4.97
N LEU A 124 -14.02 4.46 -3.87
CA LEU A 124 -12.78 5.10 -3.41
C LEU A 124 -11.72 4.06 -3.01
N TYR A 125 -12.15 2.98 -2.34
CA TYR A 125 -11.25 1.91 -1.95
C TYR A 125 -10.67 1.18 -3.16
N ILE A 126 -11.47 0.88 -4.20
CA ILE A 126 -11.01 0.29 -5.46
C ILE A 126 -9.99 1.22 -6.14
N ILE A 127 -10.27 2.52 -6.23
CA ILE A 127 -9.33 3.49 -6.83
C ILE A 127 -8.02 3.50 -6.05
N MET A 128 -8.09 3.61 -4.73
CA MET A 128 -6.91 3.59 -3.86
C MET A 128 -6.10 2.31 -4.07
N ASP A 129 -6.75 1.15 -4.05
CA ASP A 129 -6.15 -0.17 -4.12
C ASP A 129 -5.42 -0.40 -5.46
N ILE A 130 -6.07 -0.09 -6.60
CA ILE A 130 -5.46 -0.20 -7.93
C ILE A 130 -4.21 0.68 -8.04
N PHE A 131 -4.27 1.94 -7.59
CA PHE A 131 -3.12 2.84 -7.69
C PHE A 131 -2.03 2.50 -6.67
N TYR A 132 -2.39 1.99 -5.50
CA TYR A 132 -1.45 1.46 -4.53
C TYR A 132 -0.74 0.22 -5.07
N SER A 133 -1.47 -0.77 -5.62
CA SER A 133 -0.92 -1.97 -6.23
C SER A 133 0.00 -1.64 -7.41
N ALA A 134 -0.41 -0.71 -8.28
CA ALA A 134 0.46 -0.24 -9.37
C ALA A 134 1.78 0.37 -8.87
N LYS A 135 1.72 1.15 -7.79
CA LYS A 135 2.90 1.69 -7.10
C LYS A 135 3.75 0.58 -6.49
N ASP A 136 3.15 -0.40 -5.83
CA ASP A 136 3.84 -1.53 -5.20
C ASP A 136 4.61 -2.35 -6.23
N VAL A 137 3.92 -2.82 -7.28
CA VAL A 137 4.54 -3.55 -8.38
C VAL A 137 5.67 -2.73 -9.02
N ALA A 138 5.46 -1.43 -9.23
CA ALA A 138 6.49 -0.56 -9.83
C ALA A 138 7.72 -0.40 -8.94
N ILE A 139 7.55 -0.20 -7.63
CA ILE A 139 8.66 -0.06 -6.67
C ILE A 139 9.51 -1.33 -6.67
N TRP A 140 8.94 -2.50 -6.44
CA TRP A 140 9.73 -3.73 -6.31
C TRP A 140 10.32 -4.18 -7.65
N SER A 141 9.61 -3.97 -8.76
CA SER A 141 10.11 -4.28 -10.11
C SER A 141 11.18 -3.32 -10.61
N MET A 142 11.34 -2.14 -9.99
CA MET A 142 12.35 -1.16 -10.40
C MET A 142 13.76 -1.55 -9.94
N ILE A 143 13.95 -2.32 -8.87
CA ILE A 143 15.28 -2.69 -8.33
C ILE A 143 16.20 -3.28 -9.41
N PRO A 144 15.78 -4.29 -10.22
CA PRO A 144 16.60 -4.80 -11.32
C PRO A 144 16.88 -3.78 -12.42
N ALA A 145 16.12 -2.71 -12.54
CA ALA A 145 16.30 -1.65 -13.53
C ALA A 145 17.33 -0.59 -13.13
N LEU A 146 17.70 -0.54 -11.85
CA LEU A 146 18.63 0.47 -11.34
C LEU A 146 20.10 0.12 -11.59
N SER A 147 20.47 -1.16 -11.73
CA SER A 147 21.84 -1.58 -11.96
C SER A 147 21.93 -2.90 -12.69
N PHE A 148 22.99 -3.06 -13.51
CA PHE A 148 23.36 -4.33 -14.13
C PHE A 148 24.15 -5.24 -13.18
N ASP A 149 24.79 -4.66 -12.16
CA ASP A 149 25.57 -5.38 -11.16
C ASP A 149 24.66 -6.02 -10.11
N SER A 150 24.77 -7.34 -9.96
CA SER A 150 23.97 -8.12 -9.00
C SER A 150 24.17 -7.64 -7.56
N ARG A 151 25.43 -7.37 -7.19
CA ARG A 151 25.77 -6.90 -5.85
C ARG A 151 25.14 -5.54 -5.53
N GLU A 152 25.10 -4.63 -6.51
CA GLU A 152 24.42 -3.33 -6.35
C GLU A 152 22.91 -3.49 -6.16
N ARG A 153 22.29 -4.44 -6.86
CA ARG A 153 20.85 -4.75 -6.69
C ARG A 153 20.56 -5.32 -5.30
N GLU A 154 21.39 -6.23 -4.82
CA GLU A 154 21.26 -6.81 -3.46
C GLU A 154 21.36 -5.74 -2.38
N ILE A 155 22.38 -4.85 -2.49
CA ILE A 155 22.56 -3.76 -1.53
C ILE A 155 21.35 -2.81 -1.59
N THR A 156 20.87 -2.46 -2.79
CA THR A 156 19.68 -1.59 -2.95
C THR A 156 18.44 -2.23 -2.36
N ALA A 157 18.23 -3.53 -2.58
CA ALA A 157 17.13 -4.28 -1.98
C ALA A 157 17.21 -4.31 -0.43
N THR A 158 18.42 -4.40 0.13
CA THR A 158 18.64 -4.32 1.58
C THR A 158 18.25 -2.94 2.13
N TYR A 159 18.69 -1.86 1.48
CA TYR A 159 18.28 -0.50 1.87
C TYR A 159 16.77 -0.31 1.74
N ALA A 160 16.18 -0.83 0.65
CA ALA A 160 14.73 -0.82 0.46
C ALA A 160 14.00 -1.51 1.62
N ARG A 161 14.46 -2.70 2.02
CA ARG A 161 13.84 -3.46 3.11
C ARG A 161 14.01 -2.77 4.46
N ILE A 162 15.16 -2.13 4.73
CA ILE A 162 15.35 -1.33 5.94
C ILE A 162 14.34 -0.18 5.97
N GLY A 163 14.22 0.60 4.88
CA GLY A 163 13.23 1.67 4.78
C GLY A 163 11.81 1.18 5.02
N SER A 164 11.42 0.09 4.37
CA SER A 164 10.15 -0.61 4.49
C SER A 164 9.80 -0.95 5.95
N VAL A 165 10.68 -1.65 6.64
CA VAL A 165 10.47 -2.06 8.04
C VAL A 165 10.33 -0.85 8.96
N PHE A 166 11.21 0.15 8.83
CA PHE A 166 11.10 1.36 9.64
C PHE A 166 9.82 2.13 9.37
N GLY A 167 9.38 2.24 8.10
CA GLY A 167 8.13 2.90 7.73
C GLY A 167 6.91 2.22 8.36
N GLY A 168 6.78 0.92 8.19
CA GLY A 168 5.67 0.15 8.73
C GLY A 168 5.59 0.16 10.27
N GLN A 169 6.74 0.08 10.95
CA GLN A 169 6.78 0.07 12.42
C GLN A 169 6.58 1.46 13.04
N LEU A 170 7.04 2.53 12.38
CA LEU A 170 6.89 3.88 12.91
C LEU A 170 5.42 4.28 13.07
N VAL A 171 4.54 3.81 12.18
CA VAL A 171 3.09 4.08 12.28
C VAL A 171 2.54 3.67 13.63
N THR A 172 2.92 2.51 14.13
CA THR A 172 2.45 1.98 15.42
C THR A 172 2.77 2.91 16.60
N ILE A 173 3.91 3.60 16.53
CA ILE A 173 4.37 4.50 17.59
C ILE A 173 3.65 5.84 17.52
N ILE A 174 3.41 6.37 16.32
CA ILE A 174 2.97 7.75 16.14
C ILE A 174 1.47 7.91 15.89
N VAL A 175 0.72 6.83 15.62
CA VAL A 175 -0.70 6.91 15.28
C VAL A 175 -1.50 7.61 16.37
N ILE A 176 -1.49 7.08 17.59
CA ILE A 176 -2.27 7.64 18.71
C ILE A 176 -1.83 9.05 19.09
N PRO A 177 -0.52 9.36 19.25
CA PRO A 177 -0.08 10.74 19.45
C PRO A 177 -0.57 11.73 18.37
N ILE A 178 -0.53 11.37 17.09
CA ILE A 178 -0.99 12.26 16.01
C ILE A 178 -2.51 12.39 16.06
N VAL A 179 -3.23 11.26 16.13
CA VAL A 179 -4.70 11.29 16.19
C VAL A 179 -5.16 12.18 17.33
N LEU A 180 -4.65 11.99 18.56
CA LEU A 180 -5.05 12.78 19.73
C LEU A 180 -4.62 14.26 19.65
N ALA A 181 -3.47 14.56 19.03
CA ALA A 181 -3.00 15.93 18.89
C ALA A 181 -3.89 16.80 17.98
N PHE A 182 -4.57 16.17 17.01
CA PHE A 182 -5.46 16.84 16.06
C PHE A 182 -6.95 16.60 16.34
N SER A 183 -7.30 15.81 17.36
CA SER A 183 -8.68 15.57 17.78
C SER A 183 -9.17 16.70 18.68
N GLU A 184 -10.38 17.16 18.44
CA GLU A 184 -11.08 18.11 19.34
C GLU A 184 -11.56 17.39 20.61
N ASN A 185 -11.95 16.10 20.47
CA ASN A 185 -12.38 15.24 21.56
C ASN A 185 -11.52 13.98 21.62
N SER A 186 -11.06 13.64 22.82
CA SER A 186 -10.21 12.44 23.02
C SER A 186 -10.95 11.12 22.85
N ASN A 187 -12.30 11.13 22.91
CA ASN A 187 -13.18 9.97 22.72
C ASN A 187 -12.63 8.70 23.41
N GLY A 188 -12.33 8.81 24.72
CA GLY A 188 -11.77 7.71 25.50
C GLY A 188 -10.36 7.25 25.09
N GLY A 189 -9.62 8.08 24.33
CA GLY A 189 -8.29 7.76 23.79
C GLY A 189 -8.28 7.29 22.35
N ALA A 190 -9.45 7.12 21.72
CA ALA A 190 -9.56 6.74 20.32
C ALA A 190 -9.48 7.93 19.33
N GLY A 191 -9.60 9.17 19.84
CA GLY A 191 -9.65 10.38 19.02
C GLY A 191 -10.96 10.53 18.26
N ASP A 192 -11.05 11.55 17.44
CA ASP A 192 -12.20 11.85 16.59
C ASP A 192 -11.87 11.79 15.08
N ALA A 193 -12.88 11.97 14.24
CA ALA A 193 -12.73 11.93 12.78
C ALA A 193 -11.71 12.96 12.26
N THR A 194 -11.57 14.13 12.92
CA THR A 194 -10.59 15.16 12.54
C THR A 194 -9.17 14.69 12.77
N GLY A 195 -8.93 14.03 13.92
CA GLY A 195 -7.63 13.44 14.23
C GLY A 195 -7.24 12.32 13.28
N TRP A 196 -8.18 11.46 12.94
CA TRP A 196 -7.95 10.38 11.97
C TRP A 196 -7.71 10.89 10.55
N PHE A 197 -8.45 11.92 10.12
CA PHE A 197 -8.20 12.60 8.85
C PHE A 197 -6.79 13.21 8.81
N ALA A 198 -6.40 13.93 9.88
CA ALA A 198 -5.06 14.52 9.97
C ALA A 198 -3.96 13.45 9.91
N PHE A 199 -4.14 12.33 10.60
CA PHE A 199 -3.22 11.18 10.54
C PHE A 199 -3.11 10.64 9.10
N ALA A 200 -4.24 10.45 8.41
CA ALA A 200 -4.26 9.98 7.03
C ALA A 200 -3.60 10.97 6.06
N ALA A 201 -3.86 12.27 6.22
CA ALA A 201 -3.27 13.33 5.41
C ALA A 201 -1.74 13.42 5.59
N ILE A 202 -1.26 13.38 6.84
CA ILE A 202 0.18 13.38 7.16
C ILE A 202 0.85 12.14 6.58
N GLY A 203 0.27 10.96 6.77
CA GLY A 203 0.83 9.71 6.23
C GLY A 203 0.83 9.66 4.71
N GLY A 204 -0.23 10.14 4.08
CA GLY A 204 -0.29 10.30 2.63
C GLY A 204 0.78 11.27 2.10
N LEU A 205 1.04 12.37 2.82
CA LEU A 205 2.12 13.31 2.50
C LEU A 205 3.49 12.64 2.63
N ILE A 206 3.75 11.90 3.71
CA ILE A 206 5.00 11.15 3.91
C ILE A 206 5.21 10.15 2.76
N ALA A 207 4.18 9.39 2.38
CA ALA A 207 4.23 8.45 1.28
C ALA A 207 4.52 9.12 -0.06
N THR A 208 3.92 10.27 -0.31
CA THR A 208 4.10 11.05 -1.54
C THR A 208 5.51 11.67 -1.61
N VAL A 209 5.98 12.27 -0.52
CA VAL A 209 7.34 12.82 -0.43
C VAL A 209 8.39 11.72 -0.60
N GLY A 210 8.20 10.55 0.03
CA GLY A 210 9.06 9.39 -0.18
C GLY A 210 9.12 8.95 -1.64
N ALA A 211 7.97 8.89 -2.32
CA ALA A 211 7.89 8.57 -3.74
C ALA A 211 8.60 9.60 -4.63
N ILE A 212 8.49 10.89 -4.31
CA ILE A 212 9.18 11.98 -5.02
C ILE A 212 10.69 11.85 -4.83
N ILE A 213 11.17 11.62 -3.59
CA ILE A 213 12.59 11.43 -3.29
C ILE A 213 13.14 10.23 -4.08
N LEU A 214 12.41 9.10 -4.10
CA LEU A 214 12.76 7.93 -4.88
C LEU A 214 12.81 8.27 -6.39
N GLY A 215 11.80 8.95 -6.92
CA GLY A 215 11.72 9.32 -8.33
C GLY A 215 12.87 10.21 -8.79
N ILE A 216 13.27 11.20 -7.98
CA ILE A 216 14.38 12.12 -8.27
C ILE A 216 15.72 11.43 -8.00
N GLY A 217 15.80 10.66 -6.92
CA GLY A 217 17.03 10.08 -6.39
C GLY A 217 17.48 8.79 -7.07
N THR A 218 16.74 8.27 -8.05
CA THR A 218 17.10 7.05 -8.78
C THR A 218 17.19 7.31 -10.28
N LYS A 219 17.90 6.47 -11.00
CA LYS A 219 17.96 6.51 -12.47
C LYS A 219 17.76 5.10 -12.99
N GLU A 220 16.66 4.92 -13.75
CA GLU A 220 16.42 3.67 -14.46
C GLU A 220 17.39 3.56 -15.64
N HIS A 221 17.94 2.38 -15.86
CA HIS A 221 18.81 2.09 -17.01
C HIS A 221 18.00 1.29 -18.03
N ASP A 222 17.87 1.85 -19.22
CA ASP A 222 17.31 1.13 -20.35
C ASP A 222 18.32 0.06 -20.80
N SER A 223 17.89 -1.20 -20.79
CA SER A 223 18.70 -2.28 -21.35
C SER A 223 18.09 -2.79 -22.66
N ALA A 224 18.88 -2.86 -23.71
CA ALA A 224 18.48 -3.46 -24.99
C ALA A 224 17.99 -4.92 -24.85
N LEU A 225 18.39 -5.61 -23.77
CA LEU A 225 17.88 -6.95 -23.42
C LEU A 225 16.41 -6.94 -22.99
N ARG A 226 15.86 -5.78 -22.61
CA ARG A 226 14.43 -5.61 -22.27
C ARG A 226 13.59 -5.21 -23.49
N GLU A 227 14.18 -4.67 -24.56
CA GLU A 227 13.47 -4.31 -25.80
C GLU A 227 13.07 -5.53 -26.62
N ASN A 228 13.78 -6.66 -26.49
CA ASN A 228 13.47 -7.91 -27.18
C ASN A 228 12.42 -8.77 -26.44
N LYS A 229 11.49 -8.17 -25.71
CA LYS A 229 10.33 -8.93 -25.22
C LYS A 229 9.43 -9.28 -26.42
N THR A 230 9.45 -10.54 -26.81
CA THR A 230 8.36 -11.16 -27.55
C THR A 230 7.05 -10.89 -26.81
N ASP A 231 6.01 -10.51 -27.53
CA ASP A 231 4.64 -10.39 -26.99
C ASP A 231 4.22 -11.74 -26.42
N THR A 232 4.58 -11.97 -25.16
CA THR A 232 4.18 -13.19 -24.43
C THR A 232 2.73 -13.06 -24.03
N SER A 233 1.91 -13.96 -24.53
CA SER A 233 0.52 -14.10 -24.10
C SER A 233 0.46 -14.46 -22.61
N PHE A 234 -0.56 -13.96 -21.91
CA PHE A 234 -0.79 -14.25 -20.49
C PHE A 234 -0.73 -15.75 -20.16
N GLY A 235 -1.29 -16.61 -21.04
CA GLY A 235 -1.22 -18.09 -20.91
C GLY A 235 0.21 -18.63 -21.00
N GLN A 236 1.09 -18.01 -21.76
CA GLN A 236 2.50 -18.41 -21.84
C GLN A 236 3.27 -18.05 -20.57
N VAL A 237 3.01 -16.87 -19.98
CA VAL A 237 3.60 -16.46 -18.69
C VAL A 237 3.20 -17.47 -17.61
N PHE A 238 1.92 -17.79 -17.50
CA PHE A 238 1.42 -18.76 -16.53
C PHE A 238 2.03 -20.16 -16.76
N SER A 239 2.14 -20.61 -18.00
CA SER A 239 2.77 -21.90 -18.32
C SER A 239 4.25 -21.94 -17.94
N VAL A 240 5.00 -20.85 -18.13
CA VAL A 240 6.42 -20.76 -17.72
C VAL A 240 6.56 -20.77 -16.21
N LEU A 241 5.68 -20.08 -15.48
CA LEU A 241 5.65 -20.07 -14.02
C LEU A 241 5.40 -21.49 -13.47
N MET A 242 4.39 -22.18 -14.00
CA MET A 242 4.03 -23.53 -13.55
C MET A 242 5.07 -24.61 -13.91
N LYS A 243 5.95 -24.35 -14.86
CA LYS A 243 7.04 -25.26 -15.26
C LYS A 243 8.34 -25.02 -14.48
N ASN A 244 8.41 -23.98 -13.67
CA ASN A 244 9.60 -23.62 -12.91
C ASN A 244 9.46 -24.09 -11.45
N ASP A 245 9.91 -25.33 -11.17
CA ASP A 245 9.82 -25.96 -9.86
C ASP A 245 10.50 -25.14 -8.77
N GLN A 246 11.64 -24.51 -9.05
CA GLN A 246 12.34 -23.66 -8.08
C GLN A 246 11.52 -22.45 -7.69
N LEU A 247 10.88 -21.80 -8.65
CA LEU A 247 10.01 -20.65 -8.41
C LEU A 247 8.78 -21.07 -7.59
N LEU A 248 8.17 -22.20 -7.89
CA LEU A 248 7.03 -22.74 -7.14
C LEU A 248 7.39 -23.01 -5.67
N TRP A 249 8.55 -23.63 -5.41
CA TRP A 249 9.02 -23.88 -4.04
C TRP A 249 9.29 -22.58 -3.27
N ILE A 250 9.91 -21.58 -3.91
CA ILE A 250 10.15 -20.27 -3.30
C ILE A 250 8.81 -19.55 -3.02
N ALA A 251 7.87 -19.58 -3.96
CA ALA A 251 6.55 -19.00 -3.80
C ALA A 251 5.77 -19.65 -2.65
N PHE A 252 5.83 -20.98 -2.55
CA PHE A 252 5.18 -21.74 -1.47
C PHE A 252 5.81 -21.45 -0.10
N ALA A 253 7.12 -21.40 -0.01
CA ALA A 253 7.83 -21.03 1.22
C ALA A 253 7.49 -19.60 1.66
N TYR A 254 7.40 -18.64 0.71
CA TYR A 254 7.04 -17.26 0.98
C TYR A 254 5.57 -17.14 1.43
N LEU A 255 4.67 -17.94 0.86
CA LEU A 255 3.26 -18.00 1.27
C LEU A 255 3.13 -18.46 2.73
N ILE A 256 3.80 -19.55 3.11
CA ILE A 256 3.79 -20.05 4.50
C ILE A 256 4.37 -19.03 5.45
N PHE A 257 5.50 -18.42 5.09
CA PHE A 257 6.14 -17.37 5.89
C PHE A 257 5.22 -16.15 6.05
N GLY A 258 4.60 -15.68 4.97
CA GLY A 258 3.66 -14.56 4.99
C GLY A 258 2.42 -14.83 5.84
N LEU A 259 1.84 -16.03 5.75
CA LEU A 259 0.73 -16.43 6.61
C LEU A 259 1.14 -16.43 8.08
N GLY A 260 2.32 -16.97 8.42
CA GLY A 260 2.85 -16.96 9.78
C GLY A 260 3.03 -15.54 10.33
N GLN A 261 3.61 -14.64 9.54
CA GLN A 261 3.79 -13.23 9.91
C GLN A 261 2.44 -12.52 10.13
N ASN A 262 1.47 -12.71 9.23
CA ASN A 262 0.14 -12.11 9.38
C ASN A 262 -0.58 -12.63 10.63
N LEU A 263 -0.50 -13.93 10.91
CA LEU A 263 -1.07 -14.49 12.13
C LEU A 263 -0.44 -13.87 13.37
N ILE A 264 0.89 -13.80 13.45
CA ILE A 264 1.60 -13.20 14.59
C ILE A 264 1.19 -11.73 14.77
N ASN A 265 1.16 -10.93 13.71
CA ASN A 265 0.79 -9.52 13.78
C ASN A 265 -0.65 -9.32 14.26
N ASN A 266 -1.59 -10.14 13.77
CA ASN A 266 -2.99 -10.06 14.20
C ASN A 266 -3.17 -10.52 15.64
N PHE A 267 -2.50 -11.61 16.08
CA PHE A 267 -2.57 -12.06 17.48
C PHE A 267 -1.95 -11.05 18.44
N ASN A 268 -0.84 -10.39 18.08
CA ASN A 268 -0.25 -9.33 18.90
C ASN A 268 -1.23 -8.19 19.16
N LEU A 269 -2.02 -7.79 18.18
CA LEU A 269 -3.02 -6.74 18.34
C LEU A 269 -4.06 -7.11 19.41
N TYR A 270 -4.51 -8.37 19.43
CA TYR A 270 -5.51 -8.84 20.42
C TYR A 270 -4.91 -9.18 21.80
N TYR A 271 -3.60 -9.42 21.90
CA TYR A 271 -2.97 -9.81 23.16
C TYR A 271 -2.57 -8.63 24.03
N PHE A 272 -2.39 -7.45 23.46
CA PHE A 272 -1.96 -6.23 24.14
C PHE A 272 -3.06 -5.15 24.27
N ILE A 273 -4.27 -5.46 23.86
CA ILE A 273 -5.48 -4.67 24.16
C ILE A 273 -6.26 -5.37 25.27
#